data_9bf3a6c5407034349c4e7d6d73861df2
#
_entry.id   9bf3a6c5407034349c4e7d6d73861df2
#
_cell.length_a   1.000
_cell.length_b   1.000
_cell.length_c   1.000
_cell.angle_alpha   90.00
_cell.angle_beta   90.00
_cell.angle_gamma   90.00
#
_symmetry.space_group_name_H-M   'P 1'
#
loop_
_entity.id
_entity.type
_entity.pdbx_description
1 polymer ?
#
loop_
_entity_poly.entity_id
_entity_poly.type
_entity_poly.pdbx_seq_one_letter_code
_entity_poly.pdbx_strand_id
1 'polypeptide(L)'
;DDEHDHDHSAHSDEKFYGHVGIRLHADHVNDAGEADEEVNELYTHSHIELGSRIAEGFNIDTNLKIEGEPGGHSHGGVSRKHDGDDRIFEDHPLIVESLTLTYSREDFSAYVGKFNPKVGLDYHSFPGLWSYSMIEEYKIAERIGAGLKYVTNLDDFGTHQLNISAFHVDTTFLSDSLLDQRGHTSKEDGGLGNTEDFDSYSISLGGKDFYSLNNNIAERLSYRIGYAHQEAGTAESDEERYSASIVYKEKFSEGISKTFIIEYMNIEHYSGEEAHDRSYFTSSLGLKLNSWSFATTYTFVDNDAPEEPDEDADGKILQISIGYKVA
;
A
#
# COMPACT_ATOMS: atom_id res chain seq x y z
N ASP A 1 -16.34 4.24 0.36
CA ASP A 1 -14.94 4.11 0.75
C ASP A 1 -14.28 5.41 0.38
N ASP A 2 -14.07 6.24 1.40
CA ASP A 2 -13.39 7.51 1.28
C ASP A 2 -11.90 7.20 1.19
N GLU A 3 -11.19 7.88 0.31
CA GLU A 3 -9.74 7.79 0.20
C GLU A 3 -9.12 7.85 1.58
N HIS A 4 -8.47 6.78 1.99
CA HIS A 4 -7.57 6.77 3.14
C HIS A 4 -6.22 7.44 2.80
N ASP A 5 -6.25 8.52 2.04
CA ASP A 5 -5.21 9.52 2.15
C ASP A 5 -5.61 10.33 3.39
N HIS A 6 -5.23 9.83 4.58
CA HIS A 6 -5.51 10.49 5.84
C HIS A 6 -4.85 11.86 5.80
N ASP A 7 -5.59 12.83 5.32
CA ASP A 7 -5.26 14.23 5.48
C ASP A 7 -5.48 14.57 6.97
N HIS A 8 -4.46 14.33 7.78
CA HIS A 8 -4.43 14.66 9.20
C HIS A 8 -4.68 16.15 9.48
N SER A 9 -4.87 16.96 8.44
CA SER A 9 -5.24 18.38 8.56
C SER A 9 -6.66 18.61 9.09
N ALA A 10 -7.55 17.62 9.01
CA ALA A 10 -8.96 17.76 9.43
C ALA A 10 -9.16 17.77 10.96
N HIS A 11 -8.18 17.34 11.77
CA HIS A 11 -8.25 17.25 13.24
C HIS A 11 -7.53 18.40 13.94
N SER A 12 -7.59 19.61 13.38
CA SER A 12 -6.76 20.75 13.80
C SER A 12 -6.89 21.18 15.27
N ASP A 13 -7.93 20.80 15.99
CA ASP A 13 -8.21 21.24 17.37
C ASP A 13 -8.21 20.13 18.44
N GLU A 14 -8.25 18.87 18.06
CA GLU A 14 -8.24 17.75 19.00
C GLU A 14 -6.82 17.35 19.40
N LYS A 15 -6.61 17.21 20.73
CA LYS A 15 -5.31 16.79 21.27
C LYS A 15 -5.05 15.30 21.01
N PHE A 16 -6.11 14.49 21.02
CA PHE A 16 -6.08 13.05 20.77
C PHE A 16 -7.19 12.72 19.79
N TYR A 17 -6.89 11.89 18.82
CA TYR A 17 -7.84 11.37 17.84
C TYR A 17 -7.54 9.91 17.55
N GLY A 18 -8.53 9.19 17.05
CA GLY A 18 -8.33 7.80 16.67
C GLY A 18 -9.50 7.25 15.88
N HIS A 19 -9.22 6.21 15.12
CA HIS A 19 -10.17 5.46 14.33
C HIS A 19 -9.95 3.97 14.53
N VAL A 20 -11.02 3.19 14.52
CA VAL A 20 -10.97 1.72 14.52
C VAL A 20 -11.76 1.22 13.32
N GLY A 21 -11.09 0.53 12.43
CA GLY A 21 -11.69 -0.17 11.30
C GLY A 21 -11.69 -1.68 11.54
N ILE A 22 -12.86 -2.31 11.49
CA ILE A 22 -12.97 -3.76 11.60
C ILE A 22 -13.52 -4.29 10.29
N ARG A 23 -12.77 -5.20 9.66
CA ARG A 23 -13.17 -5.91 8.45
C ARG A 23 -13.07 -7.40 8.71
N LEU A 24 -14.07 -8.13 8.25
CA LEU A 24 -14.06 -9.59 8.25
C LEU A 24 -14.06 -10.06 6.80
N HIS A 25 -13.16 -10.96 6.49
CA HIS A 25 -13.02 -11.58 5.18
C HIS A 25 -13.38 -13.05 5.31
N ALA A 26 -14.09 -13.55 4.32
CA ALA A 26 -14.39 -14.97 4.15
C ALA A 26 -14.07 -15.32 2.70
N ASP A 27 -13.00 -16.06 2.51
CA ASP A 27 -12.51 -16.45 1.21
C ASP A 27 -12.73 -17.94 0.99
N HIS A 28 -13.04 -18.29 -0.22
CA HIS A 28 -13.21 -19.66 -0.65
C HIS A 28 -12.52 -19.85 -1.99
N VAL A 29 -11.44 -20.62 -1.99
CA VAL A 29 -10.68 -20.94 -3.19
C VAL A 29 -11.23 -22.23 -3.77
N ASN A 30 -11.72 -22.13 -5.00
CA ASN A 30 -12.23 -23.25 -5.79
C ASN A 30 -11.35 -23.44 -7.00
N ASP A 31 -10.97 -24.65 -7.32
CA ASP A 31 -10.28 -25.01 -8.55
C ASP A 31 -8.91 -24.30 -8.67
N ALA A 32 -8.06 -24.50 -7.66
CA ALA A 32 -6.68 -24.07 -7.69
C ALA A 32 -5.80 -25.04 -8.49
N GLY A 33 -4.60 -24.60 -8.88
CA GLY A 33 -3.64 -25.42 -9.59
C GLY A 33 -3.15 -26.63 -8.79
N GLU A 34 -3.02 -26.45 -7.47
CA GLU A 34 -2.70 -27.50 -6.50
C GLU A 34 -3.85 -27.66 -5.52
N ALA A 35 -4.17 -28.89 -5.11
CA ALA A 35 -5.33 -29.19 -4.28
C ALA A 35 -5.20 -28.69 -2.84
N ASP A 36 -3.99 -28.45 -2.36
CA ASP A 36 -3.68 -27.87 -1.06
C ASP A 36 -3.86 -26.34 -1.02
N GLU A 37 -4.08 -25.69 -2.16
CA GLU A 37 -4.49 -24.30 -2.28
C GLU A 37 -6.02 -24.10 -2.22
N GLU A 38 -6.82 -25.18 -2.32
CA GLU A 38 -8.29 -25.14 -2.24
C GLU A 38 -8.75 -25.09 -0.79
N VAL A 39 -8.69 -23.91 -0.18
CA VAL A 39 -8.98 -23.71 1.24
C VAL A 39 -10.12 -22.73 1.49
N ASN A 40 -10.76 -22.84 2.66
CA ASN A 40 -11.68 -21.84 3.18
C ASN A 40 -10.99 -21.03 4.26
N GLU A 41 -11.05 -19.72 4.16
CA GLU A 41 -10.47 -18.82 5.15
C GLU A 41 -11.50 -17.87 5.70
N LEU A 42 -11.49 -17.68 7.03
CA LEU A 42 -12.23 -16.62 7.71
C LEU A 42 -11.24 -15.86 8.59
N TYR A 43 -10.97 -14.61 8.25
CA TYR A 43 -9.97 -13.79 8.92
C TYR A 43 -10.40 -12.35 9.09
N THR A 44 -9.66 -11.60 9.89
CA THR A 44 -9.84 -10.14 10.00
C THR A 44 -8.71 -9.40 9.33
N HIS A 45 -9.05 -8.28 8.70
CA HIS A 45 -8.15 -7.24 8.25
C HIS A 45 -8.57 -5.94 8.93
N SER A 46 -8.14 -5.77 10.16
CA SER A 46 -8.60 -4.68 11.03
C SER A 46 -7.45 -3.76 11.40
N HIS A 47 -7.75 -2.48 11.63
CA HIS A 47 -6.75 -1.49 11.99
C HIS A 47 -7.22 -0.58 13.11
N ILE A 48 -6.27 -0.06 13.87
CA ILE A 48 -6.47 0.93 14.91
C ILE A 48 -5.50 2.08 14.64
N GLU A 49 -6.04 3.22 14.29
CA GLU A 49 -5.28 4.44 14.08
C GLU A 49 -5.41 5.33 15.30
N LEU A 50 -4.29 5.78 15.84
CA LEU A 50 -4.24 6.69 16.98
C LEU A 50 -3.28 7.82 16.66
N GLY A 51 -3.67 9.04 17.03
CA GLY A 51 -2.83 10.21 16.89
C GLY A 51 -2.91 11.14 18.09
N SER A 52 -1.84 11.87 18.32
CA SER A 52 -1.75 12.88 19.37
C SER A 52 -0.95 14.07 18.92
N ARG A 53 -1.52 15.26 19.09
CA ARG A 53 -0.78 16.52 19.01
C ARG A 53 0.00 16.74 20.30
N ILE A 54 1.32 16.69 20.23
CA ILE A 54 2.21 16.86 21.39
C ILE A 54 2.67 18.31 21.57
N ALA A 55 2.79 19.06 20.48
CA ALA A 55 3.10 20.49 20.48
C ALA A 55 2.56 21.14 19.19
N GLU A 56 2.69 22.46 19.06
CA GLU A 56 2.33 23.16 17.82
C GLU A 56 3.16 22.62 16.65
N GLY A 57 2.46 22.11 15.62
CA GLY A 57 3.05 21.48 14.45
C GLY A 57 3.59 20.06 14.66
N PHE A 58 3.63 19.53 15.88
CA PHE A 58 4.15 18.19 16.17
C PHE A 58 3.05 17.20 16.52
N ASN A 59 2.96 16.11 15.76
CA ASN A 59 2.06 15.00 15.99
C ASN A 59 2.84 13.69 16.13
N ILE A 60 2.28 12.77 16.92
CA ILE A 60 2.64 11.35 16.91
C ILE A 60 1.44 10.59 16.36
N ASP A 61 1.65 9.79 15.33
CA ASP A 61 0.63 8.98 14.68
C ASP A 61 1.08 7.52 14.63
N THR A 62 0.15 6.60 14.88
CA THR A 62 0.40 5.15 14.79
C THR A 62 -0.77 4.44 14.13
N ASN A 63 -0.46 3.47 13.31
CA ASN A 63 -1.39 2.51 12.77
C ASN A 63 -1.00 1.10 13.24
N LEU A 64 -1.93 0.46 13.93
CA LEU A 64 -1.82 -0.93 14.37
C LEU A 64 -2.73 -1.78 13.49
N LYS A 65 -2.22 -2.88 12.98
CA LYS A 65 -2.99 -3.87 12.22
C LYS A 65 -3.19 -5.14 13.02
N ILE A 66 -4.40 -5.71 12.91
CA ILE A 66 -4.67 -7.11 13.26
C ILE A 66 -5.13 -7.77 11.97
N GLU A 67 -4.29 -8.60 11.42
CA GLU A 67 -4.50 -9.18 10.10
C GLU A 67 -4.16 -10.67 10.13
N GLY A 68 -5.13 -11.51 9.71
CA GLY A 68 -4.83 -12.90 9.39
C GLY A 68 -4.04 -12.91 8.09
N GLU A 69 -2.83 -13.42 8.12
CA GLU A 69 -2.04 -13.54 6.89
C GLU A 69 -2.67 -14.61 5.99
N PRO A 70 -3.18 -14.24 4.79
CA PRO A 70 -3.52 -15.23 3.78
C PRO A 70 -2.27 -16.04 3.46
N GLY A 71 -2.42 -17.33 3.25
CA GLY A 71 -1.27 -18.16 2.88
C GLY A 71 -0.63 -17.65 1.59
N GLY A 72 0.68 -17.61 1.59
CA GLY A 72 1.46 -17.20 0.42
C GLY A 72 1.98 -15.77 0.40
N HIS A 73 1.64 -14.91 1.37
CA HIS A 73 2.20 -13.57 1.47
C HIS A 73 3.33 -13.50 2.48
N SER A 74 4.49 -13.01 2.03
CA SER A 74 5.66 -12.79 2.85
C SER A 74 5.80 -11.32 3.22
N HIS A 75 5.43 -10.96 4.44
CA HIS A 75 5.92 -9.72 5.04
C HIS A 75 7.19 -10.06 5.84
N GLY A 76 8.36 -9.65 5.32
CA GLY A 76 9.63 -9.82 6.04
C GLY A 76 10.21 -11.24 6.04
N GLY A 77 10.01 -12.03 4.99
CA GLY A 77 10.82 -13.23 4.74
C GLY A 77 10.27 -14.56 5.27
N VAL A 78 9.10 -14.60 5.90
CA VAL A 78 8.47 -15.86 6.32
C VAL A 78 7.20 -16.10 5.49
N SER A 79 7.32 -16.86 4.40
CA SER A 79 6.17 -17.39 3.67
C SER A 79 5.57 -18.54 4.47
N ARG A 80 4.32 -18.43 4.92
CA ARG A 80 3.58 -19.57 5.45
C ARG A 80 2.91 -20.29 4.27
N LYS A 81 3.34 -21.51 4.00
CA LYS A 81 2.64 -22.37 3.03
C LYS A 81 1.30 -22.79 3.62
N HIS A 82 0.27 -22.83 2.80
CA HIS A 82 -0.95 -23.55 3.13
C HIS A 82 -0.63 -25.03 3.25
N ASP A 83 -1.02 -25.63 4.36
CA ASP A 83 -0.94 -27.09 4.56
C ASP A 83 -2.20 -27.79 4.03
N GLY A 84 -3.05 -27.11 3.24
CA GLY A 84 -4.30 -27.64 2.71
C GLY A 84 -5.49 -27.65 3.68
N ASP A 85 -5.31 -27.09 4.88
CA ASP A 85 -6.35 -27.04 5.91
C ASP A 85 -7.13 -25.72 5.88
N ASP A 86 -8.43 -25.79 6.13
CA ASP A 86 -9.30 -24.60 6.30
C ASP A 86 -8.85 -23.81 7.54
N ARG A 87 -8.82 -22.48 7.44
CA ARG A 87 -8.37 -21.57 8.49
C ARG A 87 -9.49 -20.66 8.99
N ILE A 88 -9.78 -20.70 10.28
CA ILE A 88 -10.85 -19.87 10.89
C ILE A 88 -10.26 -19.09 12.07
N PHE A 89 -10.01 -17.79 11.87
CA PHE A 89 -9.40 -16.89 12.86
C PHE A 89 -8.08 -17.41 13.46
N GLU A 90 -7.27 -18.00 12.61
CA GLU A 90 -5.92 -18.44 12.95
C GLU A 90 -4.90 -17.42 12.48
N ASP A 91 -3.74 -17.37 13.13
CA ASP A 91 -2.60 -16.53 12.74
C ASP A 91 -2.94 -15.03 12.59
N HIS A 92 -3.40 -14.42 13.67
CA HIS A 92 -3.75 -13.00 13.70
C HIS A 92 -2.76 -12.18 14.55
N PRO A 93 -1.57 -11.85 14.02
CA PRO A 93 -0.65 -10.96 14.71
C PRO A 93 -1.23 -9.55 14.84
N LEU A 94 -0.98 -8.92 15.97
CA LEU A 94 -1.12 -7.48 16.13
C LEU A 94 0.24 -6.85 15.87
N ILE A 95 0.34 -6.06 14.82
CA ILE A 95 1.58 -5.42 14.38
C ILE A 95 1.49 -3.90 14.42
N VAL A 96 2.63 -3.25 14.57
CA VAL A 96 2.77 -1.82 14.38
C VAL A 96 3.10 -1.59 12.90
N GLU A 97 2.12 -1.27 12.08
CA GLU A 97 2.36 -0.97 10.66
C GLU A 97 3.11 0.36 10.49
N SER A 98 2.73 1.37 11.28
CA SER A 98 3.43 2.64 11.29
C SER A 98 3.42 3.28 12.68
N LEU A 99 4.49 4.01 12.99
CA LEU A 99 4.63 4.87 14.16
C LEU A 99 5.53 6.03 13.78
N THR A 100 4.98 7.23 13.64
CA THR A 100 5.72 8.41 13.18
C THR A 100 5.59 9.59 14.12
N LEU A 101 6.71 10.31 14.29
CA LEU A 101 6.72 11.67 14.77
C LEU A 101 6.77 12.60 13.55
N THR A 102 5.75 13.44 13.39
CA THR A 102 5.60 14.35 12.25
C THR A 102 5.64 15.80 12.73
N TYR A 103 6.44 16.61 12.05
CA TYR A 103 6.38 18.07 12.13
C TYR A 103 5.76 18.62 10.85
N SER A 104 4.68 19.40 10.98
CA SER A 104 3.98 20.00 9.85
C SER A 104 3.87 21.52 10.01
N ARG A 105 4.11 22.23 8.92
CA ARG A 105 3.96 23.69 8.84
C ARG A 105 3.55 24.08 7.42
N GLU A 106 2.35 24.70 7.28
CA GLU A 106 1.82 25.12 5.98
C GLU A 106 1.92 23.99 4.92
N ASP A 107 2.74 24.18 3.91
CA ASP A 107 2.90 23.28 2.77
C ASP A 107 3.97 22.18 2.98
N PHE A 108 4.59 22.14 4.16
CA PHE A 108 5.71 21.27 4.43
C PHE A 108 5.45 20.36 5.63
N SER A 109 5.82 19.09 5.51
CA SER A 109 5.87 18.15 6.63
C SER A 109 7.15 17.35 6.59
N ALA A 110 7.74 17.10 7.76
CA ALA A 110 8.86 16.19 7.95
C ALA A 110 8.45 15.13 8.96
N TYR A 111 8.82 13.89 8.73
CA TYR A 111 8.48 12.78 9.62
C TYR A 111 9.64 11.83 9.82
N VAL A 112 9.65 11.15 10.95
CA VAL A 112 10.62 10.12 11.32
C VAL A 112 9.92 9.00 12.08
N GLY A 113 10.37 7.76 11.88
CA GLY A 113 9.85 6.57 12.55
C GLY A 113 9.62 5.40 11.61
N LYS A 114 8.64 4.57 11.93
CA LYS A 114 8.21 3.44 11.10
C LYS A 114 7.08 3.90 10.16
N PHE A 115 7.25 3.68 8.86
CA PHE A 115 6.29 4.11 7.85
C PHE A 115 6.37 3.28 6.56
N ASN A 116 5.42 3.51 5.65
CA ASN A 116 5.40 2.92 4.31
C ASN A 116 5.89 3.96 3.29
N PRO A 117 7.08 3.80 2.67
CA PRO A 117 7.58 4.69 1.63
C PRO A 117 6.61 4.82 0.45
N LYS A 118 6.41 6.05 -0.03
CA LYS A 118 5.47 6.34 -1.13
C LYS A 118 6.15 6.14 -2.48
N VAL A 119 5.66 5.16 -3.27
CA VAL A 119 6.11 4.91 -4.65
C VAL A 119 4.91 5.02 -5.59
N GLY A 120 4.05 4.01 -5.64
CA GLY A 120 2.81 3.97 -6.41
C GLY A 120 1.60 4.52 -5.67
N LEU A 121 0.43 4.20 -6.17
CA LEU A 121 -0.84 4.42 -5.47
C LEU A 121 -0.93 3.47 -4.27
N ASP A 122 -1.66 3.91 -3.26
CA ASP A 122 -2.09 2.99 -2.22
C ASP A 122 -3.10 2.00 -2.81
N TYR A 123 -2.91 0.69 -2.56
CA TYR A 123 -3.81 -0.33 -3.09
C TYR A 123 -5.25 -0.18 -2.57
N HIS A 124 -5.47 0.45 -1.42
CA HIS A 124 -6.78 0.83 -0.92
C HIS A 124 -7.49 1.90 -1.78
N SER A 125 -6.76 2.60 -2.66
CA SER A 125 -7.35 3.55 -3.61
C SER A 125 -8.14 2.86 -4.72
N PHE A 126 -7.89 1.58 -4.98
CA PHE A 126 -8.54 0.84 -6.05
C PHE A 126 -9.95 0.40 -5.61
N PRO A 127 -11.01 0.87 -6.28
CA PRO A 127 -12.36 0.58 -5.86
C PRO A 127 -12.68 -0.91 -5.95
N GLY A 128 -13.21 -1.45 -4.85
CA GLY A 128 -13.71 -2.83 -4.78
C GLY A 128 -12.64 -3.91 -4.93
N LEU A 129 -11.39 -3.57 -4.66
CA LEU A 129 -10.31 -4.53 -4.61
C LEU A 129 -10.40 -5.31 -3.28
N TRP A 130 -10.53 -6.62 -3.35
CA TRP A 130 -10.64 -7.52 -2.20
C TRP A 130 -9.44 -8.45 -2.05
N SER A 131 -8.91 -8.97 -3.15
CA SER A 131 -7.65 -9.69 -3.17
C SER A 131 -6.53 -8.71 -3.47
N TYR A 132 -5.63 -8.56 -2.54
CA TYR A 132 -4.49 -7.65 -2.65
C TYR A 132 -3.23 -8.33 -3.17
N SER A 133 -3.26 -9.67 -3.31
CA SER A 133 -2.09 -10.52 -3.53
C SER A 133 -1.09 -9.99 -4.54
N MET A 134 -1.54 -9.54 -5.72
CA MET A 134 -0.61 -9.03 -6.73
C MET A 134 -0.24 -7.55 -6.53
N ILE A 135 -1.13 -6.73 -5.96
CA ILE A 135 -0.89 -5.29 -5.85
C ILE A 135 -0.12 -4.95 -4.57
N GLU A 136 -0.24 -5.76 -3.53
CA GLU A 136 0.48 -5.56 -2.29
C GLU A 136 1.98 -5.80 -2.44
N GLU A 137 2.38 -6.67 -3.35
CA GLU A 137 3.79 -7.01 -3.62
C GLU A 137 4.64 -5.81 -4.04
N TYR A 138 4.06 -4.82 -4.74
CA TYR A 138 4.82 -3.63 -5.11
C TYR A 138 4.82 -2.50 -4.06
N LYS A 139 4.16 -2.71 -2.92
CA LYS A 139 4.23 -1.80 -1.78
C LYS A 139 5.52 -2.03 -0.99
N ILE A 140 6.27 -0.96 -0.73
CA ILE A 140 7.33 -0.99 0.27
C ILE A 140 6.68 -0.68 1.63
N ALA A 141 6.71 -1.62 2.56
CA ALA A 141 6.01 -1.49 3.83
C ALA A 141 6.98 -1.59 5.03
N GLU A 142 6.55 -1.03 6.16
CA GLU A 142 7.17 -1.22 7.47
C GLU A 142 8.67 -0.89 7.51
N ARG A 143 9.04 0.29 7.00
CA ARG A 143 10.43 0.75 7.00
C ARG A 143 10.69 1.74 8.13
N ILE A 144 11.88 1.70 8.72
CA ILE A 144 12.39 2.72 9.64
C ILE A 144 13.13 3.78 8.83
N GLY A 145 12.85 5.04 9.10
CA GLY A 145 13.49 6.10 8.34
C GLY A 145 12.97 7.50 8.63
N ALA A 146 13.21 8.37 7.67
CA ALA A 146 12.74 9.76 7.70
C ALA A 146 12.25 10.18 6.31
N GLY A 147 11.33 11.11 6.27
CA GLY A 147 10.85 11.64 5.00
C GLY A 147 10.31 13.06 5.09
N LEU A 148 10.08 13.60 3.91
CA LEU A 148 9.58 14.96 3.69
C LEU A 148 8.39 14.89 2.75
N LYS A 149 7.38 15.71 3.03
CA LYS A 149 6.23 15.98 2.16
C LYS A 149 6.19 17.48 1.91
N TYR A 150 6.13 17.87 0.65
CA TYR A 150 5.94 19.26 0.25
C TYR A 150 4.74 19.36 -0.69
N VAL A 151 3.79 20.24 -0.37
CA VAL A 151 2.60 20.49 -1.17
C VAL A 151 2.67 21.91 -1.71
N THR A 152 2.42 22.09 -3.00
CA THR A 152 2.38 23.42 -3.61
C THR A 152 1.15 23.56 -4.51
N ASN A 153 0.48 24.69 -4.40
CA ASN A 153 -0.60 25.07 -5.29
C ASN A 153 -0.04 26.03 -6.35
N LEU A 154 -0.10 25.61 -7.61
CA LEU A 154 0.35 26.39 -8.77
C LEU A 154 -0.84 27.06 -9.51
N ASP A 155 -1.83 27.52 -8.75
CA ASP A 155 -3.05 28.12 -9.26
C ASP A 155 -3.75 27.24 -10.33
N ASP A 156 -3.86 27.72 -11.55
CA ASP A 156 -4.51 26.99 -12.65
C ASP A 156 -3.80 25.69 -13.06
N PHE A 157 -2.55 25.51 -12.71
CA PHE A 157 -1.79 24.28 -13.00
C PHE A 157 -2.00 23.18 -11.95
N GLY A 158 -2.79 23.46 -10.91
CA GLY A 158 -3.20 22.50 -9.93
C GLY A 158 -2.33 22.41 -8.70
N THR A 159 -2.68 21.48 -7.83
CA THR A 159 -1.96 21.18 -6.59
C THR A 159 -1.02 20.00 -6.81
N HIS A 160 0.25 20.19 -6.46
CA HIS A 160 1.28 19.18 -6.59
C HIS A 160 1.84 18.79 -5.22
N GLN A 161 2.14 17.52 -5.05
CA GLN A 161 2.72 16.96 -3.83
C GLN A 161 3.98 16.16 -4.16
N LEU A 162 5.09 16.56 -3.56
CA LEU A 162 6.36 15.84 -3.59
C LEU A 162 6.55 15.10 -2.26
N ASN A 163 6.90 13.82 -2.32
CA ASN A 163 7.33 13.04 -1.16
C ASN A 163 8.73 12.51 -1.43
N ILE A 164 9.60 12.57 -0.42
CA ILE A 164 10.95 12.01 -0.44
C ILE A 164 11.15 11.29 0.89
N SER A 165 11.71 10.09 0.86
CA SER A 165 12.09 9.38 2.09
C SER A 165 13.37 8.61 1.91
N ALA A 166 14.08 8.41 3.03
CA ALA A 166 15.22 7.50 3.15
C ALA A 166 14.94 6.54 4.31
N PHE A 167 15.25 5.26 4.13
CA PHE A 167 14.80 4.22 5.02
C PHE A 167 15.65 2.95 4.94
N HIS A 168 15.40 2.04 5.86
CA HIS A 168 15.85 0.66 5.85
C HIS A 168 14.78 -0.26 6.43
N VAL A 169 14.97 -1.57 6.36
CA VAL A 169 14.07 -2.57 7.00
C VAL A 169 13.97 -2.33 8.50
N ASP A 170 12.80 -2.50 9.08
CA ASP A 170 12.61 -2.37 10.52
C ASP A 170 13.20 -3.57 11.25
N THR A 171 14.39 -3.38 11.84
CA THR A 171 15.06 -4.34 12.73
C THR A 171 14.91 -3.95 14.21
N THR A 172 14.01 -3.02 14.53
CA THR A 172 13.74 -2.61 15.90
C THR A 172 12.68 -3.50 16.56
N PHE A 173 12.44 -3.28 17.85
CA PHE A 173 11.35 -3.97 18.57
C PHE A 173 9.95 -3.73 17.96
N LEU A 174 9.79 -2.75 17.05
CA LEU A 174 8.54 -2.49 16.34
C LEU A 174 8.28 -3.50 15.21
N SER A 175 9.25 -4.32 14.85
CA SER A 175 9.05 -5.45 13.91
C SER A 175 8.40 -6.65 14.59
N ASP A 176 8.47 -6.75 15.94
CA ASP A 176 7.76 -7.77 16.69
C ASP A 176 6.25 -7.63 16.58
N SER A 177 5.57 -8.75 16.69
CA SER A 177 4.11 -8.82 16.77
C SER A 177 3.64 -9.24 18.17
N LEU A 178 2.43 -8.83 18.52
CA LEU A 178 1.71 -9.30 19.70
C LEU A 178 0.61 -10.28 19.27
N LEU A 179 0.09 -11.08 20.19
CA LEU A 179 -0.88 -12.16 20.00
C LEU A 179 -0.25 -13.35 19.31
N ASP A 180 -0.37 -13.48 18.00
CA ASP A 180 0.38 -14.47 17.23
C ASP A 180 1.74 -13.90 16.81
N GLN A 181 2.76 -14.75 16.79
CA GLN A 181 4.12 -14.30 16.47
C GLN A 181 4.37 -14.37 14.96
N ARG A 182 4.49 -13.19 14.34
CA ARG A 182 5.01 -13.06 12.97
C ARG A 182 6.53 -13.26 12.91
N GLY A 183 7.21 -13.08 14.02
CA GLY A 183 8.65 -13.08 14.16
C GLY A 183 9.24 -11.68 14.22
N HIS A 184 10.37 -11.55 14.89
CA HIS A 184 11.17 -10.33 14.93
C HIS A 184 12.13 -10.32 13.76
N THR A 185 12.18 -9.23 13.01
CA THR A 185 13.18 -9.05 11.96
C THR A 185 14.47 -8.53 12.57
N SER A 186 15.57 -9.19 12.29
CA SER A 186 16.92 -8.82 12.72
C SER A 186 17.83 -8.53 11.54
N LYS A 187 19.00 -7.96 11.78
CA LYS A 187 20.00 -7.75 10.73
C LYS A 187 20.53 -9.06 10.17
N GLU A 188 20.63 -10.08 11.02
CA GLU A 188 21.11 -11.42 10.64
C GLU A 188 20.18 -12.13 9.65
N ASP A 189 18.88 -11.74 9.58
CA ASP A 189 17.95 -12.28 8.59
C ASP A 189 18.31 -11.86 7.18
N GLY A 190 19.08 -10.76 7.04
CA GLY A 190 19.57 -10.28 5.75
C GLY A 190 18.45 -9.80 4.83
N GLY A 191 18.70 -9.89 3.53
CA GLY A 191 17.75 -9.54 2.48
C GLY A 191 17.78 -8.06 2.09
N LEU A 192 16.92 -7.73 1.17
CA LEU A 192 16.80 -6.44 0.51
C LEU A 192 16.44 -5.32 1.50
N GLY A 193 17.20 -4.24 1.48
CA GLY A 193 17.00 -3.07 2.35
C GLY A 193 17.35 -3.29 3.83
N ASN A 194 17.83 -4.47 4.21
CA ASN A 194 18.23 -4.78 5.59
C ASN A 194 19.69 -4.37 5.87
N THR A 195 19.96 -3.07 5.77
CA THR A 195 21.30 -2.49 5.89
C THR A 195 21.55 -1.82 7.23
N GLU A 196 20.50 -1.39 7.95
CA GLU A 196 20.53 -0.49 9.12
C GLU A 196 21.10 0.90 8.80
N ASP A 197 21.26 1.22 7.52
CA ASP A 197 21.69 2.52 6.97
C ASP A 197 20.57 3.12 6.09
N PHE A 198 20.62 4.44 5.86
CA PHE A 198 19.62 5.14 5.03
C PHE A 198 19.98 5.12 3.55
N ASP A 199 20.42 3.98 3.03
CA ASP A 199 20.85 3.79 1.64
C ASP A 199 19.68 3.53 0.70
N SER A 200 18.55 3.03 1.24
CA SER A 200 17.30 2.90 0.48
C SER A 200 16.51 4.21 0.54
N TYR A 201 15.88 4.58 -0.58
CA TYR A 201 15.11 5.82 -0.66
C TYR A 201 13.96 5.75 -1.66
N SER A 202 12.99 6.66 -1.50
CA SER A 202 11.90 6.84 -2.47
C SER A 202 11.64 8.31 -2.77
N ILE A 203 11.14 8.56 -3.97
CA ILE A 203 10.70 9.85 -4.46
C ILE A 203 9.35 9.64 -5.17
N SER A 204 8.33 10.43 -4.85
CA SER A 204 7.08 10.44 -5.60
C SER A 204 6.53 11.85 -5.79
N LEU A 205 5.98 12.09 -6.98
CA LEU A 205 5.33 13.34 -7.34
C LEU A 205 3.90 13.04 -7.80
N GLY A 206 2.93 13.66 -7.13
CA GLY A 206 1.52 13.63 -7.51
C GLY A 206 1.00 15.01 -7.90
N GLY A 207 -0.06 15.04 -8.70
CA GLY A 207 -0.73 16.29 -9.06
C GLY A 207 -2.21 16.09 -9.32
N LYS A 208 -3.02 17.13 -9.02
CA LYS A 208 -4.47 17.16 -9.17
C LYS A 208 -4.99 18.58 -9.42
N ASP A 209 -6.28 18.73 -9.74
CA ASP A 209 -6.97 20.02 -9.84
C ASP A 209 -6.43 20.93 -10.96
N PHE A 210 -6.31 20.42 -12.20
CA PHE A 210 -5.70 21.12 -13.35
C PHE A 210 -6.71 22.05 -14.08
N TYR A 211 -6.96 23.23 -13.55
CA TYR A 211 -7.95 24.18 -14.08
C TYR A 211 -7.49 24.89 -15.37
N SER A 212 -6.18 25.06 -15.60
CA SER A 212 -5.62 25.72 -16.77
C SER A 212 -5.97 25.09 -18.11
N LEU A 213 -6.26 23.78 -18.10
CA LEU A 213 -6.60 23.06 -19.32
C LEU A 213 -8.03 23.34 -19.81
N ASN A 214 -8.79 24.18 -19.08
CA ASN A 214 -10.15 24.62 -19.39
C ASN A 214 -11.04 23.47 -19.92
N ASN A 215 -10.87 22.31 -19.32
CA ASN A 215 -11.53 21.08 -19.71
C ASN A 215 -12.03 20.37 -18.46
N ASN A 216 -13.32 20.15 -18.36
CA ASN A 216 -13.96 19.45 -17.26
C ASN A 216 -13.34 18.06 -16.97
N ILE A 217 -12.62 17.46 -17.91
CA ILE A 217 -11.92 16.19 -17.71
C ILE A 217 -10.64 16.42 -16.90
N ALA A 218 -9.90 17.47 -17.16
CA ALA A 218 -8.63 17.76 -16.49
C ALA A 218 -8.80 18.04 -14.99
N GLU A 219 -9.88 18.71 -14.59
CA GLU A 219 -10.24 18.96 -13.19
C GLU A 219 -10.52 17.67 -12.40
N ARG A 220 -10.82 16.58 -13.11
CA ARG A 220 -11.16 15.26 -12.55
C ARG A 220 -10.01 14.27 -12.61
N LEU A 221 -8.88 14.69 -13.19
CA LEU A 221 -7.68 13.89 -13.31
C LEU A 221 -6.74 14.17 -12.15
N SER A 222 -6.10 13.12 -11.68
CA SER A 222 -4.89 13.21 -10.88
C SER A 222 -3.87 12.20 -11.40
N TYR A 223 -2.60 12.46 -11.15
CA TYR A 223 -1.52 11.56 -11.50
C TYR A 223 -0.59 11.33 -10.31
N ARG A 224 0.14 10.23 -10.36
CA ARG A 224 1.34 10.01 -9.54
C ARG A 224 2.40 9.33 -10.38
N ILE A 225 3.64 9.76 -10.19
CA ILE A 225 4.84 9.08 -10.64
C ILE A 225 5.73 8.84 -9.43
N GLY A 226 6.43 7.73 -9.41
CA GLY A 226 7.28 7.38 -8.29
C GLY A 226 8.48 6.57 -8.71
N TYR A 227 9.49 6.66 -7.89
CA TYR A 227 10.72 5.89 -7.96
C TYR A 227 11.13 5.47 -6.56
N ALA A 228 11.63 4.25 -6.42
CA ALA A 228 12.31 3.80 -5.22
C ALA A 228 13.52 2.97 -5.56
N HIS A 229 14.51 3.04 -4.69
CA HIS A 229 15.69 2.21 -4.67
C HIS A 229 15.78 1.54 -3.31
N GLN A 230 15.98 0.24 -3.29
CA GLN A 230 16.25 -0.55 -2.11
C GLN A 230 17.63 -1.20 -2.25
N GLU A 231 18.55 -0.85 -1.35
CA GLU A 231 19.90 -1.41 -1.28
C GLU A 231 19.87 -2.92 -1.06
N ALA A 232 20.72 -3.66 -1.72
CA ALA A 232 20.77 -5.12 -1.70
C ALA A 232 20.88 -5.72 -0.28
N GLY A 233 21.62 -5.05 0.62
CA GLY A 233 21.94 -5.66 1.92
C GLY A 233 22.73 -6.96 1.72
N THR A 234 22.07 -8.11 1.92
CA THR A 234 22.64 -9.43 1.63
C THR A 234 22.02 -10.10 0.39
N ALA A 235 21.11 -9.42 -0.31
CA ALA A 235 20.59 -9.87 -1.60
C ALA A 235 21.67 -9.74 -2.70
N GLU A 236 21.40 -10.24 -3.90
CA GLU A 236 22.36 -10.25 -5.00
C GLU A 236 22.51 -8.87 -5.64
N SER A 237 21.41 -8.13 -5.77
CA SER A 237 21.33 -6.83 -6.41
C SER A 237 20.43 -5.86 -5.66
N ASP A 238 20.66 -4.57 -5.90
CA ASP A 238 19.75 -3.53 -5.49
C ASP A 238 18.44 -3.64 -6.29
N GLU A 239 17.32 -3.36 -5.66
CA GLU A 239 16.02 -3.36 -6.33
C GLU A 239 15.59 -1.94 -6.67
N GLU A 240 15.10 -1.74 -7.89
CA GLU A 240 14.57 -0.46 -8.34
C GLU A 240 13.10 -0.56 -8.73
N ARG A 241 12.27 0.39 -8.27
CA ARG A 241 10.84 0.45 -8.58
C ARG A 241 10.48 1.75 -9.27
N TYR A 242 9.73 1.65 -10.36
CA TYR A 242 9.21 2.77 -11.13
C TYR A 242 7.70 2.67 -11.22
N SER A 243 6.99 3.74 -10.91
CA SER A 243 5.53 3.76 -11.01
C SER A 243 5.00 4.95 -11.79
N ALA A 244 3.89 4.75 -12.48
CA ALA A 244 3.11 5.81 -13.08
C ALA A 244 1.62 5.48 -13.00
N SER A 245 0.81 6.42 -12.52
CA SER A 245 -0.62 6.23 -12.39
C SER A 245 -1.42 7.45 -12.82
N ILE A 246 -2.64 7.20 -13.28
CA ILE A 246 -3.66 8.20 -13.60
C ILE A 246 -4.96 7.78 -12.91
N VAL A 247 -5.57 8.71 -12.22
CA VAL A 247 -6.88 8.55 -11.58
C VAL A 247 -7.83 9.56 -12.16
N TYR A 248 -8.99 9.11 -12.61
CA TYR A 248 -10.11 9.95 -13.04
C TYR A 248 -11.28 9.75 -12.08
N LYS A 249 -11.72 10.84 -11.45
CA LYS A 249 -12.89 10.85 -10.56
C LYS A 249 -13.94 11.81 -11.05
N GLU A 250 -15.17 11.33 -11.18
CA GLU A 250 -16.31 12.15 -11.60
C GLU A 250 -17.49 11.96 -10.67
N LYS A 251 -17.98 13.05 -10.11
CA LYS A 251 -19.19 13.10 -9.30
C LYS A 251 -20.31 13.70 -10.16
N PHE A 252 -21.31 12.88 -10.49
CA PHE A 252 -22.47 13.33 -11.30
C PHE A 252 -23.53 14.01 -10.44
N SER A 253 -23.72 13.51 -9.21
CA SER A 253 -24.63 14.07 -8.21
C SER A 253 -24.25 13.56 -6.84
N GLU A 254 -24.96 14.02 -5.79
CA GLU A 254 -24.83 13.42 -4.46
C GLU A 254 -25.21 11.93 -4.52
N GLY A 255 -24.29 11.07 -4.11
CA GLY A 255 -24.46 9.60 -4.16
C GLY A 255 -24.14 8.93 -5.50
N ILE A 256 -23.85 9.66 -6.59
CA ILE A 256 -23.50 9.06 -7.88
C ILE A 256 -22.10 9.51 -8.30
N SER A 257 -21.16 8.60 -8.36
CA SER A 257 -19.78 8.87 -8.79
C SER A 257 -19.17 7.72 -9.55
N LYS A 258 -18.16 8.05 -10.34
CA LYS A 258 -17.32 7.11 -11.09
C LYS A 258 -15.87 7.37 -10.78
N THR A 259 -15.11 6.30 -10.56
CA THR A 259 -13.65 6.32 -10.42
C THR A 259 -13.05 5.39 -11.46
N PHE A 260 -12.03 5.86 -12.16
CA PHE A 260 -11.24 5.04 -13.06
C PHE A 260 -9.77 5.22 -12.73
N ILE A 261 -9.04 4.12 -12.59
CA ILE A 261 -7.61 4.10 -12.22
C ILE A 261 -6.86 3.25 -13.23
N ILE A 262 -5.71 3.74 -13.64
CA ILE A 262 -4.68 2.95 -14.34
C ILE A 262 -3.38 3.18 -13.60
N GLU A 263 -2.64 2.11 -13.33
CA GLU A 263 -1.30 2.15 -12.79
C GLU A 263 -0.40 1.16 -13.51
N TYR A 264 0.81 1.56 -13.75
CA TYR A 264 1.92 0.71 -14.16
C TYR A 264 3.02 0.79 -13.12
N MET A 265 3.55 -0.38 -12.73
CA MET A 265 4.69 -0.53 -11.83
C MET A 265 5.71 -1.44 -12.50
N ASN A 266 6.96 -1.05 -12.51
CA ASN A 266 8.09 -1.89 -12.92
C ASN A 266 9.04 -2.04 -11.75
N ILE A 267 9.48 -3.26 -11.49
CA ILE A 267 10.46 -3.60 -10.46
C ILE A 267 11.61 -4.32 -11.16
N GLU A 268 12.76 -3.71 -11.18
CA GLU A 268 14.01 -4.31 -11.64
C GLU A 268 14.70 -4.99 -10.46
N HIS A 269 15.22 -6.18 -10.68
CA HIS A 269 15.82 -7.05 -9.67
C HIS A 269 14.85 -7.35 -8.50
N TYR A 270 13.66 -7.83 -8.83
CA TYR A 270 12.61 -8.13 -7.87
C TYR A 270 13.14 -9.01 -6.73
N SER A 271 12.85 -8.61 -5.49
CA SER A 271 13.39 -9.24 -4.26
C SER A 271 14.92 -9.22 -4.14
N GLY A 272 15.62 -8.42 -4.95
CA GLY A 272 17.08 -8.32 -4.97
C GLY A 272 17.79 -9.43 -5.76
N GLU A 273 17.10 -10.12 -6.65
CA GLU A 273 17.64 -11.15 -7.54
C GLU A 273 18.07 -10.53 -8.87
N GLU A 274 19.33 -10.74 -9.31
CA GLU A 274 19.92 -10.02 -10.46
C GLU A 274 19.19 -10.28 -11.79
N ALA A 275 18.62 -11.46 -11.96
CA ALA A 275 17.97 -11.86 -13.22
C ALA A 275 16.42 -11.88 -13.15
N HIS A 276 15.83 -11.26 -12.14
CA HIS A 276 14.39 -11.30 -11.90
C HIS A 276 13.77 -9.90 -12.01
N ASP A 277 13.07 -9.63 -13.10
CA ASP A 277 12.32 -8.40 -13.29
C ASP A 277 10.82 -8.69 -13.26
N ARG A 278 10.04 -7.76 -12.69
CA ARG A 278 8.59 -7.91 -12.59
C ARG A 278 7.86 -6.62 -12.92
N SER A 279 6.85 -6.68 -13.76
CA SER A 279 6.03 -5.52 -14.04
C SER A 279 4.54 -5.78 -13.83
N TYR A 280 3.82 -4.74 -13.41
CA TYR A 280 2.40 -4.80 -13.11
C TYR A 280 1.65 -3.75 -13.93
N PHE A 281 0.56 -4.16 -14.54
CA PHE A 281 -0.42 -3.26 -15.12
C PHE A 281 -1.76 -3.47 -14.43
N THR A 282 -2.25 -2.45 -13.75
CA THR A 282 -3.54 -2.49 -13.04
C THR A 282 -4.50 -1.46 -13.61
N SER A 283 -5.73 -1.88 -13.91
CA SER A 283 -6.82 -1.01 -14.35
C SER A 283 -8.07 -1.30 -13.53
N SER A 284 -8.68 -0.26 -12.96
CA SER A 284 -9.86 -0.39 -12.10
C SER A 284 -10.94 0.61 -12.47
N LEU A 285 -12.20 0.17 -12.45
CA LEU A 285 -13.39 0.98 -12.65
C LEU A 285 -14.36 0.79 -11.47
N GLY A 286 -14.67 1.86 -10.77
CA GLY A 286 -15.65 1.90 -9.70
C GLY A 286 -16.85 2.79 -10.04
N LEU A 287 -18.04 2.34 -9.67
CA LEU A 287 -19.30 3.08 -9.78
C LEU A 287 -20.00 3.08 -8.42
N LYS A 288 -20.34 4.26 -7.93
CA LYS A 288 -21.15 4.43 -6.72
C LYS A 288 -22.53 4.92 -7.12
N LEU A 289 -23.57 4.23 -6.65
CA LEU A 289 -24.98 4.55 -6.88
C LEU A 289 -25.70 4.56 -5.52
N ASN A 290 -25.70 5.70 -4.85
CA ASN A 290 -26.20 5.87 -3.47
C ASN A 290 -25.49 4.91 -2.49
N SER A 291 -26.25 3.96 -1.91
CA SER A 291 -25.71 2.95 -1.00
C SER A 291 -25.03 1.78 -1.69
N TRP A 292 -25.14 1.66 -3.01
CA TRP A 292 -24.51 0.58 -3.77
C TRP A 292 -23.18 1.01 -4.36
N SER A 293 -22.22 0.10 -4.39
CA SER A 293 -20.95 0.23 -5.10
C SER A 293 -20.73 -1.00 -5.98
N PHE A 294 -20.19 -0.76 -7.16
CA PHE A 294 -19.81 -1.79 -8.12
C PHE A 294 -18.39 -1.49 -8.56
N ALA A 295 -17.56 -2.50 -8.65
CA ALA A 295 -16.22 -2.29 -9.17
C ALA A 295 -15.72 -3.50 -9.96
N THR A 296 -14.80 -3.23 -10.87
CA THR A 296 -14.01 -4.25 -11.55
C THR A 296 -12.57 -3.79 -11.63
N THR A 297 -11.64 -4.68 -11.28
CA THR A 297 -10.21 -4.45 -11.35
C THR A 297 -9.55 -5.59 -12.10
N TYR A 298 -8.72 -5.24 -13.05
CA TYR A 298 -7.88 -6.18 -13.80
C TYR A 298 -6.43 -5.85 -13.52
N THR A 299 -5.67 -6.86 -13.10
CA THR A 299 -4.23 -6.78 -12.90
C THR A 299 -3.55 -7.83 -13.76
N PHE A 300 -2.54 -7.43 -14.49
CA PHE A 300 -1.62 -8.28 -15.24
C PHE A 300 -0.23 -8.13 -14.65
N VAL A 301 0.43 -9.24 -14.40
CA VAL A 301 1.83 -9.32 -13.97
C VAL A 301 2.61 -10.00 -15.08
N ASP A 302 3.66 -9.33 -15.53
CA ASP A 302 4.68 -9.84 -16.43
C ASP A 302 5.89 -10.14 -15.57
N ASN A 303 6.28 -11.39 -15.51
CA ASN A 303 7.32 -11.89 -14.63
C ASN A 303 8.44 -12.47 -15.48
N ASP A 304 9.60 -11.84 -15.48
CA ASP A 304 10.80 -12.25 -16.22
C ASP A 304 11.84 -12.79 -15.23
N ALA A 305 11.83 -14.10 -15.04
CA ALA A 305 12.71 -14.82 -14.11
C ALA A 305 13.38 -16.02 -14.82
N PRO A 306 14.25 -15.80 -15.84
CA PRO A 306 14.76 -16.83 -16.72
C PRO A 306 15.61 -17.90 -16.03
N GLU A 307 16.15 -17.62 -14.84
CA GLU A 307 16.91 -18.58 -14.04
C GLU A 307 16.02 -19.43 -13.12
N GLU A 308 14.75 -19.00 -12.92
CA GLU A 308 13.75 -19.68 -12.09
C GLU A 308 12.48 -19.97 -12.91
N PRO A 309 12.48 -21.03 -13.76
CA PRO A 309 11.37 -21.31 -14.68
C PRO A 309 10.00 -21.51 -14.02
N ASP A 310 9.97 -21.86 -12.74
CA ASP A 310 8.74 -22.03 -11.96
C ASP A 310 8.15 -20.66 -11.55
N GLU A 311 8.96 -19.62 -11.52
CA GLU A 311 8.58 -18.24 -11.24
C GLU A 311 8.42 -17.37 -12.49
N ASP A 312 8.93 -17.83 -13.65
CA ASP A 312 8.82 -17.17 -14.96
C ASP A 312 7.43 -17.32 -15.57
N ALA A 313 6.39 -17.05 -14.80
CA ALA A 313 5.01 -17.19 -15.22
C ALA A 313 4.22 -15.89 -15.06
N ASP A 314 3.64 -15.42 -16.18
CA ASP A 314 2.72 -14.29 -16.16
C ASP A 314 1.47 -14.56 -15.32
N GLY A 315 1.07 -13.57 -14.54
CA GLY A 315 -0.15 -13.61 -13.74
C GLY A 315 -1.26 -12.71 -14.27
N LYS A 316 -2.52 -13.14 -14.11
CA LYS A 316 -3.70 -12.33 -14.46
C LYS A 316 -4.79 -12.51 -13.41
N ILE A 317 -5.27 -11.38 -12.86
CA ILE A 317 -6.43 -11.38 -11.96
C ILE A 317 -7.51 -10.45 -12.51
N LEU A 318 -8.74 -10.91 -12.57
CA LEU A 318 -9.93 -10.11 -12.78
C LEU A 318 -10.80 -10.19 -11.52
N GLN A 319 -11.00 -9.06 -10.87
CA GLN A 319 -11.85 -8.94 -9.71
C GLN A 319 -13.14 -8.18 -10.07
N ILE A 320 -14.27 -8.67 -9.60
CA ILE A 320 -15.56 -7.99 -9.70
C ILE A 320 -16.18 -7.95 -8.31
N SER A 321 -16.58 -6.77 -7.88
CA SER A 321 -17.16 -6.59 -6.55
C SER A 321 -18.46 -5.81 -6.56
N ILE A 322 -19.32 -6.12 -5.59
CA ILE A 322 -20.55 -5.40 -5.30
C ILE A 322 -20.56 -5.12 -3.81
N GLY A 323 -20.76 -3.86 -3.43
CA GLY A 323 -20.84 -3.42 -2.05
C GLY A 323 -22.18 -2.73 -1.77
N TYR A 324 -22.62 -2.80 -0.52
CA TYR A 324 -23.78 -2.07 -0.03
C TYR A 324 -23.46 -1.42 1.33
N LYS A 325 -23.64 -0.10 1.40
CA LYS A 325 -23.46 0.65 2.65
C LYS A 325 -24.78 0.65 3.41
N VAL A 326 -24.79 0.01 4.57
CA VAL A 326 -25.87 0.09 5.54
C VAL A 326 -25.79 1.42 6.27
N ALA A 327 -26.90 2.16 6.36
CA ALA A 327 -26.92 3.47 7.00
C ALA A 327 -26.94 3.37 8.54
#